data_4dfe4a4c5fde7ff8eeee4d445a70c67c
#
_entry.id   4dfe4a4c5fde7ff8eeee4d445a70c67c
#
_cell.length_a   1.000
_cell.length_b   1.000
_cell.length_c   1.000
_cell.angle_alpha   90.00
_cell.angle_beta   90.00
_cell.angle_gamma   90.00
#
_symmetry.space_group_name_H-M   'P 1'
#
loop_
_entity.id
_entity.type
_entity.pdbx_description
1 polymer ?
#
loop_
_entity_poly.entity_id
_entity_poly.type
_entity_poly.pdbx_seq_one_letter_code
_entity_poly.pdbx_strand_id
1 'polypeptide(L)'
;MKKHLYRIFLLPVVLLAATACNDNDYETTMGDVDQRLDEAISSYYGELSAAENGWIANIPTSKGIYRFWMDFTDDNRVTMYTDNLMYPDFRTTPDESSYRIQGLQRPTLIFDTYSYLAIINDPNSDISGGSAEDNQGLETDFEFEI
;
A
#
# COMPACT_ATOMS: atom_id res chain seq x y z
N MET A 1 6.09 -58.05 40.94
CA MET A 1 4.79 -57.69 40.32
C MET A 1 4.54 -56.17 40.21
N LYS A 2 5.06 -55.31 41.09
CA LYS A 2 4.82 -53.85 41.02
C LYS A 2 5.49 -53.11 39.81
N LYS A 3 6.64 -53.58 39.30
CA LYS A 3 7.38 -52.96 38.19
C LYS A 3 6.70 -53.08 36.82
N HIS A 4 5.88 -54.09 36.61
CA HIS A 4 5.17 -54.29 35.35
C HIS A 4 3.90 -53.45 35.26
N LEU A 5 3.29 -53.13 36.40
CA LEU A 5 2.06 -52.35 36.45
C LEU A 5 2.34 -50.89 36.01
N TYR A 6 3.49 -50.28 36.38
CA TYR A 6 3.89 -48.94 35.94
C TYR A 6 4.20 -48.87 34.43
N ARG A 7 4.71 -49.96 33.84
CA ARG A 7 4.99 -50.00 32.39
C ARG A 7 3.70 -50.05 31.56
N ILE A 8 2.66 -50.69 32.05
CA ILE A 8 1.37 -50.80 31.36
C ILE A 8 0.60 -49.47 31.46
N PHE A 9 0.80 -48.68 32.52
CA PHE A 9 0.14 -47.38 32.70
C PHE A 9 0.84 -46.23 31.96
N LEU A 10 2.16 -46.31 31.76
CA LEU A 10 2.94 -45.30 31.07
C LEU A 10 2.72 -45.34 29.53
N LEU A 11 2.50 -46.52 28.97
CA LEU A 11 2.32 -46.68 27.53
C LEU A 11 1.07 -45.97 26.95
N PRO A 12 -0.12 -46.05 27.59
CA PRO A 12 -1.30 -45.32 27.07
C PRO A 12 -1.21 -43.79 27.28
N VAL A 13 -0.47 -43.32 28.31
CA VAL A 13 -0.28 -41.89 28.52
C VAL A 13 0.63 -41.26 27.46
N VAL A 14 1.65 -42.00 27.02
CA VAL A 14 2.52 -41.54 25.90
C VAL A 14 1.77 -41.56 24.54
N LEU A 15 0.90 -42.54 24.34
CA LEU A 15 0.07 -42.59 23.12
C LEU A 15 -0.96 -41.47 23.05
N LEU A 16 -1.52 -41.02 24.19
CA LEU A 16 -2.47 -39.92 24.26
C LEU A 16 -1.80 -38.57 24.02
N ALA A 17 -0.50 -38.40 24.36
CA ALA A 17 0.23 -37.20 24.11
C ALA A 17 0.60 -37.00 22.62
N ALA A 18 0.67 -38.08 21.83
CA ALA A 18 1.02 -38.01 20.40
C ALA A 18 -0.18 -37.59 19.50
N THR A 19 -1.41 -37.56 20.03
CA THR A 19 -2.59 -37.12 19.26
C THR A 19 -3.02 -35.68 19.56
N ALA A 20 -2.23 -34.95 20.37
CA ALA A 20 -2.56 -33.57 20.75
C ALA A 20 -2.07 -32.50 19.72
N CYS A 21 -1.33 -32.93 18.68
CA CYS A 21 -1.09 -32.08 17.51
C CYS A 21 -2.14 -32.45 16.46
N ASN A 22 -3.36 -32.06 16.69
CA ASN A 22 -4.34 -31.98 15.62
C ASN A 22 -4.11 -30.61 14.99
N ASP A 23 -3.49 -30.55 13.82
CA ASP A 23 -3.59 -29.40 12.95
C ASP A 23 -5.08 -29.22 12.67
N ASN A 24 -5.70 -28.38 13.47
CA ASN A 24 -7.00 -27.87 13.13
C ASN A 24 -6.77 -27.00 11.89
N ASP A 25 -6.87 -27.59 10.71
CA ASP A 25 -7.21 -26.88 9.50
C ASP A 25 -8.55 -26.19 9.77
N TYR A 26 -8.48 -25.01 10.36
CA TYR A 26 -9.59 -24.08 10.28
C TYR A 26 -9.67 -23.70 8.80
N GLU A 27 -10.44 -24.46 8.04
CA GLU A 27 -10.99 -23.94 6.79
C GLU A 27 -11.77 -22.69 7.17
N THR A 28 -11.09 -21.55 7.07
CA THR A 28 -11.76 -20.28 7.28
C THR A 28 -12.84 -20.20 6.20
N THR A 29 -14.08 -20.11 6.62
CA THR A 29 -15.25 -19.96 5.72
C THR A 29 -15.12 -18.77 4.78
N MET A 30 -14.09 -17.95 4.94
CA MET A 30 -13.78 -16.75 4.15
C MET A 30 -12.60 -16.93 3.17
N GLY A 31 -12.04 -18.16 3.02
CA GLY A 31 -10.85 -18.41 2.20
C GLY A 31 -9.56 -17.89 2.84
N ASP A 32 -8.45 -18.06 2.13
CA ASP A 32 -7.14 -17.55 2.56
C ASP A 32 -7.14 -16.01 2.49
N VAL A 33 -6.79 -15.37 3.61
CA VAL A 33 -6.74 -13.90 3.71
C VAL A 33 -5.68 -13.33 2.76
N ASP A 34 -4.55 -14.01 2.63
CA ASP A 34 -3.45 -13.58 1.75
C ASP A 34 -3.88 -13.65 0.28
N GLN A 35 -4.55 -14.74 -0.12
CA GLN A 35 -5.06 -14.87 -1.48
C GLN A 35 -6.07 -13.75 -1.83
N ARG A 36 -6.97 -13.43 -0.92
CA ARG A 36 -7.96 -12.35 -1.14
C ARG A 36 -7.31 -10.98 -1.24
N LEU A 37 -6.24 -10.74 -0.46
CA LEU A 37 -5.47 -9.51 -0.54
C LEU A 37 -4.74 -9.41 -1.88
N ASP A 38 -4.11 -10.48 -2.34
CA ASP A 38 -3.41 -10.53 -3.62
C ASP A 38 -4.38 -10.33 -4.80
N GLU A 39 -5.57 -10.93 -4.74
CA GLU A 39 -6.64 -10.73 -5.73
C GLU A 39 -7.11 -9.27 -5.76
N ALA A 40 -7.29 -8.65 -4.60
CA ALA A 40 -7.67 -7.24 -4.51
C ALA A 40 -6.58 -6.32 -5.06
N ILE A 41 -5.32 -6.54 -4.69
CA ILE A 41 -4.17 -5.77 -5.22
C ILE A 41 -4.09 -5.90 -6.75
N SER A 42 -4.23 -7.12 -7.27
CA SER A 42 -4.21 -7.35 -8.72
C SER A 42 -5.37 -6.63 -9.45
N SER A 43 -6.55 -6.60 -8.83
CA SER A 43 -7.71 -5.87 -9.36
C SER A 43 -7.42 -4.37 -9.46
N TYR A 44 -6.85 -3.77 -8.42
CA TYR A 44 -6.52 -2.34 -8.43
C TYR A 44 -5.46 -1.97 -9.47
N TYR A 45 -4.43 -2.81 -9.68
CA TYR A 45 -3.49 -2.59 -10.78
C TYR A 45 -4.19 -2.55 -12.13
N GLY A 46 -5.11 -3.50 -12.36
CA GLY A 46 -5.90 -3.55 -13.59
C GLY A 46 -6.84 -2.34 -13.74
N GLU A 47 -7.48 -1.89 -12.65
CA GLU A 47 -8.36 -0.71 -12.68
C GLU A 47 -7.59 0.58 -12.96
N LEU A 48 -6.42 0.76 -12.34
CA LEU A 48 -5.60 1.95 -12.55
C LEU A 48 -5.14 2.08 -14.01
N SER A 49 -4.63 0.99 -14.60
CA SER A 49 -4.12 1.00 -15.97
C SER A 49 -5.21 0.94 -17.06
N ALA A 50 -6.45 0.54 -16.72
CA ALA A 50 -7.53 0.46 -17.67
C ALA A 50 -8.21 1.80 -18.01
N ALA A 51 -7.89 2.87 -17.31
CA ALA A 51 -8.53 4.17 -17.50
C ALA A 51 -8.01 4.88 -18.76
N GLU A 52 -8.71 4.78 -19.87
CA GLU A 52 -8.33 5.35 -21.19
C GLU A 52 -7.99 6.85 -21.16
N ASN A 53 -8.54 7.61 -20.22
CA ASN A 53 -8.32 9.05 -20.08
C ASN A 53 -7.52 9.41 -18.82
N GLY A 54 -6.92 8.41 -18.15
CA GLY A 54 -6.24 8.58 -16.90
C GLY A 54 -7.18 8.94 -15.74
N TRP A 55 -6.60 9.37 -14.64
CA TRP A 55 -7.27 9.68 -13.39
C TRP A 55 -7.06 11.14 -12.97
N ILE A 56 -8.02 11.70 -12.27
CA ILE A 56 -7.88 12.98 -11.58
C ILE A 56 -7.82 12.73 -10.08
N ALA A 57 -6.66 13.00 -9.49
CA ALA A 57 -6.48 13.01 -8.05
C ALA A 57 -6.59 14.43 -7.50
N ASN A 58 -7.43 14.62 -6.48
CA ASN A 58 -7.54 15.87 -5.74
C ASN A 58 -6.76 15.72 -4.43
N ILE A 59 -5.60 16.34 -4.34
CA ILE A 59 -4.70 16.21 -3.20
C ILE A 59 -4.89 17.41 -2.27
N PRO A 60 -5.45 17.21 -1.07
CA PRO A 60 -5.54 18.28 -0.09
C PRO A 60 -4.16 18.62 0.46
N THR A 61 -3.90 19.89 0.60
CA THR A 61 -2.66 20.44 1.14
C THR A 61 -2.97 21.57 2.11
N SER A 62 -1.98 22.03 2.88
CA SER A 62 -2.11 23.19 3.77
C SER A 62 -2.46 24.52 3.04
N LYS A 63 -2.28 24.56 1.73
CA LYS A 63 -2.59 25.75 0.88
C LYS A 63 -3.79 25.57 -0.05
N GLY A 64 -4.52 24.47 0.08
CA GLY A 64 -5.69 24.20 -0.74
C GLY A 64 -5.59 22.84 -1.43
N ILE A 65 -6.39 22.64 -2.46
CA ILE A 65 -6.43 21.38 -3.20
C ILE A 65 -5.64 21.54 -4.49
N TYR A 66 -4.61 20.70 -4.67
CA TYR A 66 -3.93 20.53 -5.95
C TYR A 66 -4.55 19.36 -6.71
N ARG A 67 -4.72 19.53 -8.02
CA ARG A 67 -5.21 18.49 -8.90
C ARG A 67 -4.04 17.91 -9.68
N PHE A 68 -4.02 16.58 -9.71
CA PHE A 68 -3.11 15.81 -10.53
C PHE A 68 -3.89 15.04 -11.56
N TRP A 69 -3.49 15.14 -12.82
CA TRP A 69 -3.87 14.16 -13.82
C TRP A 69 -2.79 13.08 -13.83
N MET A 70 -3.20 11.82 -13.79
CA MET A 70 -2.32 10.65 -13.66
C MET A 70 -2.73 9.58 -14.66
N ASP A 71 -1.76 9.08 -15.41
CA ASP A 71 -1.91 7.97 -16.34
C ASP A 71 -1.02 6.81 -15.91
N PHE A 72 -1.64 5.71 -15.50
CA PHE A 72 -0.98 4.55 -14.95
C PHE A 72 -0.77 3.49 -16.03
N THR A 73 0.38 2.82 -16.02
CA THR A 73 0.73 1.79 -16.97
C THR A 73 0.94 0.42 -16.31
N ASP A 74 0.88 -0.66 -17.08
CA ASP A 74 1.02 -2.04 -16.59
C ASP A 74 2.43 -2.37 -16.07
N ASP A 75 3.43 -1.55 -16.38
CA ASP A 75 4.81 -1.69 -15.92
C ASP A 75 5.11 -0.87 -14.65
N ASN A 76 4.07 -0.55 -13.89
CA ASN A 76 4.15 0.17 -12.62
C ASN A 76 4.74 1.58 -12.75
N ARG A 77 4.45 2.24 -13.85
CA ARG A 77 4.81 3.64 -14.09
C ARG A 77 3.55 4.50 -14.15
N VAL A 78 3.70 5.73 -13.70
CA VAL A 78 2.64 6.72 -13.79
C VAL A 78 3.20 8.02 -14.34
N THR A 79 2.56 8.52 -15.37
CA THR A 79 2.82 9.88 -15.90
C THR A 79 1.87 10.86 -15.23
N MET A 80 2.36 12.00 -14.78
CA MET A 80 1.53 12.97 -14.07
C MET A 80 1.74 14.40 -14.55
N TYR A 81 0.66 15.18 -14.43
CA TYR A 81 0.63 16.64 -14.59
C TYR A 81 -0.07 17.22 -13.36
N THR A 82 0.24 18.47 -13.00
CA THR A 82 -0.44 19.11 -11.87
C THR A 82 -0.73 20.59 -12.13
N ASP A 83 -1.77 21.12 -11.50
CA ASP A 83 -2.13 22.54 -11.52
C ASP A 83 -1.38 23.36 -10.45
N ASN A 84 -0.20 22.90 -10.03
CA ASN A 84 0.63 23.61 -9.07
C ASN A 84 0.90 25.06 -9.51
N LEU A 85 0.54 26.02 -8.66
CA LEU A 85 0.67 27.44 -8.98
C LEU A 85 2.11 27.95 -8.93
N MET A 86 2.97 27.30 -8.17
CA MET A 86 4.40 27.62 -8.10
C MET A 86 5.15 27.25 -9.37
N TYR A 87 4.69 26.19 -10.03
CA TYR A 87 5.32 25.64 -11.22
C TYR A 87 4.28 25.52 -12.35
N PRO A 88 3.95 26.63 -13.03
CA PRO A 88 2.93 26.63 -14.09
C PRO A 88 3.22 25.63 -15.22
N ASP A 89 4.48 25.34 -15.47
CA ASP A 89 4.94 24.43 -16.53
C ASP A 89 4.53 22.95 -16.24
N PHE A 90 4.25 22.60 -14.98
CA PHE A 90 3.80 21.25 -14.59
C PHE A 90 2.43 20.88 -15.17
N ARG A 91 1.71 21.85 -15.71
CA ARG A 91 0.45 21.62 -16.43
C ARG A 91 0.65 21.04 -17.82
N THR A 92 1.81 21.25 -18.40
CA THR A 92 2.11 20.93 -19.80
C THR A 92 3.34 20.04 -19.97
N THR A 93 4.18 19.97 -18.94
CA THR A 93 5.35 19.10 -18.91
C THR A 93 5.03 17.87 -18.07
N PRO A 94 5.09 16.67 -18.63
CA PRO A 94 4.87 15.46 -17.85
C PRO A 94 6.04 15.17 -16.91
N ASP A 95 5.72 14.58 -15.78
CA ASP A 95 6.68 13.91 -14.91
C ASP A 95 6.30 12.45 -14.73
N GLU A 96 7.25 11.62 -14.42
CA GLU A 96 7.04 10.17 -14.31
C GLU A 96 7.52 9.65 -12.96
N SER A 97 6.68 8.85 -12.31
CA SER A 97 7.01 8.12 -11.10
C SER A 97 6.82 6.63 -11.28
N SER A 98 7.49 5.84 -10.47
CA SER A 98 7.08 4.47 -10.20
C SER A 98 6.02 4.45 -9.12
N TYR A 99 5.13 3.47 -9.19
CA TYR A 99 4.14 3.22 -8.15
C TYR A 99 4.08 1.74 -7.80
N ARG A 100 3.55 1.45 -6.62
CA ARG A 100 3.18 0.10 -6.20
C ARG A 100 1.91 0.14 -5.36
N ILE A 101 1.22 -0.98 -5.34
CA ILE A 101 0.11 -1.20 -4.41
C ILE A 101 0.58 -2.24 -3.39
N GLN A 102 0.48 -1.88 -2.12
CA GLN A 102 0.92 -2.73 -1.02
C GLN A 102 -0.24 -3.03 -0.08
N GLY A 103 -0.32 -4.29 0.36
CA GLY A 103 -1.24 -4.69 1.40
C GLY A 103 -0.69 -4.31 2.77
N LEU A 104 -1.04 -3.15 3.26
CA LEU A 104 -0.80 -2.74 4.65
C LEU A 104 -1.99 -3.17 5.52
N GLN A 105 -2.70 -2.28 6.18
CA GLN A 105 -3.99 -2.60 6.80
C GLN A 105 -5.12 -2.68 5.75
N ARG A 106 -4.94 -1.95 4.65
CA ARG A 106 -5.76 -1.94 3.44
C ARG A 106 -4.86 -1.84 2.22
N PRO A 107 -5.35 -2.15 1.02
CA PRO A 107 -4.61 -1.85 -0.19
C PRO A 107 -4.27 -0.36 -0.24
N THR A 108 -2.99 -0.07 -0.40
CA THR A 108 -2.44 1.28 -0.36
C THR A 108 -1.59 1.54 -1.59
N LEU A 109 -1.92 2.59 -2.33
CA LEU A 109 -1.16 3.09 -3.47
C LEU A 109 -0.01 3.96 -2.95
N ILE A 110 1.21 3.63 -3.35
CA ILE A 110 2.45 4.28 -2.90
C ILE A 110 3.25 4.73 -4.12
N PHE A 111 3.74 5.96 -4.10
CA PHE A 111 4.63 6.52 -5.13
C PHE A 111 6.08 6.47 -4.63
N ASP A 112 6.98 5.85 -5.41
CA ASP A 112 8.32 5.47 -4.94
C ASP A 112 9.43 6.41 -5.38
N THR A 113 9.21 7.23 -6.40
CA THR A 113 10.25 8.12 -6.94
C THR A 113 9.90 9.58 -6.74
N TYR A 114 10.94 10.41 -6.63
CA TYR A 114 10.78 11.86 -6.54
C TYR A 114 10.10 12.39 -7.80
N SER A 115 8.97 13.03 -7.63
CA SER A 115 8.10 13.48 -8.71
C SER A 115 7.33 14.73 -8.28
N TYR A 116 6.42 15.23 -9.12
CA TYR A 116 5.58 16.39 -8.78
C TYR A 116 4.81 16.22 -7.48
N LEU A 117 4.41 14.99 -7.13
CA LEU A 117 3.78 14.71 -5.85
C LEU A 117 4.78 14.86 -4.68
N ALA A 118 6.03 14.44 -4.88
CA ALA A 118 7.08 14.61 -3.87
C ALA A 118 7.48 16.09 -3.70
N ILE A 119 7.45 16.88 -4.77
CA ILE A 119 7.76 18.31 -4.73
C ILE A 119 6.83 19.08 -3.80
N ILE A 120 5.54 18.80 -3.82
CA ILE A 120 4.59 19.50 -2.95
C ILE A 120 4.77 19.16 -1.47
N ASN A 121 5.44 18.07 -1.16
CA ASN A 121 5.76 17.66 0.22
C ASN A 121 7.24 17.85 0.59
N ASP A 122 8.02 18.48 -0.27
CA ASP A 122 9.44 18.75 0.00
C ASP A 122 9.57 19.67 1.23
N PRO A 123 10.41 19.32 2.22
CA PRO A 123 10.61 20.16 3.40
C PRO A 123 11.23 21.52 3.09
N ASN A 124 11.90 21.66 1.95
CA ASN A 124 12.41 22.94 1.48
C ASN A 124 11.27 23.81 0.95
N SER A 125 10.96 24.88 1.66
CA SER A 125 9.90 25.82 1.29
C SER A 125 10.11 26.52 -0.06
N ASP A 126 11.35 26.67 -0.51
CA ASP A 126 11.66 27.23 -1.83
C ASP A 126 11.25 26.28 -2.97
N ILE A 127 11.15 24.97 -2.65
CA ILE A 127 10.72 23.92 -3.58
C ILE A 127 9.22 23.69 -3.47
N SER A 128 8.73 23.40 -2.27
CA SER A 128 7.31 23.06 -2.06
C SER A 128 6.38 24.27 -2.04
N GLY A 129 6.90 25.45 -1.70
CA GLY A 129 6.09 26.60 -1.33
C GLY A 129 5.46 26.48 0.06
N GLY A 130 5.89 25.52 0.87
CA GLY A 130 5.41 25.30 2.24
C GLY A 130 5.85 26.37 3.24
N SER A 131 5.87 26.02 4.53
CA SER A 131 6.33 26.89 5.61
C SER A 131 7.83 26.70 5.85
N ALA A 132 8.60 27.78 5.78
CA ALA A 132 10.02 27.76 6.10
C ALA A 132 10.30 27.55 7.60
N GLU A 133 9.33 27.91 8.46
CA GLU A 133 9.50 27.81 9.91
C GLU A 133 9.36 26.37 10.42
N ASP A 134 8.54 25.56 9.74
CA ASP A 134 8.19 24.21 10.18
C ASP A 134 8.99 23.11 9.46
N ASN A 135 9.78 23.45 8.43
CA ASN A 135 10.45 22.49 7.54
C ASN A 135 9.48 21.41 7.03
N GLN A 136 8.23 21.78 6.84
CA GLN A 136 7.19 20.94 6.31
C GLN A 136 6.83 21.43 4.92
N GLY A 137 6.65 20.49 4.00
CA GLY A 137 6.13 20.82 2.68
C GLY A 137 4.69 21.34 2.77
N LEU A 138 3.84 20.96 1.86
CA LEU A 138 2.43 21.34 1.88
C LEU A 138 1.56 20.38 2.70
N GLU A 139 2.14 19.61 3.63
CA GLU A 139 1.45 18.69 4.53
C GLU A 139 0.53 17.70 3.78
N THR A 140 1.09 17.00 2.83
CA THR A 140 0.37 15.97 2.06
C THR A 140 1.04 14.61 2.21
N ASP A 141 0.35 13.57 1.77
CA ASP A 141 0.82 12.19 1.81
C ASP A 141 1.30 11.69 0.44
N PHE A 142 2.08 10.61 0.45
CA PHE A 142 2.48 9.84 -0.74
C PHE A 142 1.82 8.46 -0.78
N GLU A 143 1.04 8.14 0.22
CA GLU A 143 0.40 6.86 0.44
C GLU A 143 -1.10 7.08 0.52
N PHE A 144 -1.84 6.42 -0.34
CA PHE A 144 -3.29 6.60 -0.46
C PHE A 144 -4.00 5.26 -0.33
N GLU A 145 -4.90 5.14 0.63
CA GLU A 145 -5.82 3.99 0.69
C GLU A 145 -6.72 3.99 -0.55
N ILE A 146 -6.90 2.79 -1.16
CA ILE A 146 -7.70 2.59 -2.37
C ILE A 146 -8.66 1.42 -2.21
#